data_5dadd6f37a8cf7288fb2d16179165cc4
#
_entry.id   5dadd6f37a8cf7288fb2d16179165cc4
#
_cell.length_a   1.000
_cell.length_b   1.000
_cell.length_c   1.000
_cell.angle_alpha   90.00
_cell.angle_beta   90.00
_cell.angle_gamma   90.00
#
_symmetry.space_group_name_H-M   'P 1'
#
loop_
_entity.id
_entity.type
_entity.pdbx_description
1 polymer ?
#
loop_
_entity_poly.entity_id
_entity_poly.type
_entity_poly.pdbx_seq_one_letter_code
_entity_poly.pdbx_strand_id
1 'polypeptide(L)'
;MDEMLKKRVPGALTAAGTMEACHRLGIPVTVTCGIGGIGNIPGETICSDLPALKNIPVNLVATSPKDMIDVGQTFLWLRERGVKILGYHTDYCTGYVFESMHEKLDGMFETVPFKIRGKNYC
;
A
#
# COMPACT_ATOMS: atom_id res chain seq x y z
N MET A 1 15.49 -0.92 -11.46
CA MET A 1 15.50 -1.96 -10.41
C MET A 1 16.62 -2.97 -10.61
N ASP A 2 16.68 -3.68 -11.73
CA ASP A 2 17.71 -4.72 -11.98
C ASP A 2 19.14 -4.18 -11.90
N GLU A 3 19.37 -3.01 -12.41
CA GLU A 3 20.69 -2.38 -12.39
C GLU A 3 21.14 -1.99 -10.98
N MET A 4 20.21 -1.48 -10.16
CA MET A 4 20.48 -1.15 -8.76
C MET A 4 20.84 -2.39 -7.94
N LEU A 5 20.09 -3.47 -8.12
CA LEU A 5 20.34 -4.74 -7.42
C LEU A 5 21.68 -5.37 -7.83
N LYS A 6 22.04 -5.29 -9.12
CA LYS A 6 23.30 -5.82 -9.64
C LYS A 6 24.51 -4.99 -9.20
N LYS A 7 24.42 -3.67 -9.23
CA LYS A 7 25.53 -2.75 -8.94
C LYS A 7 25.68 -2.44 -7.44
N ARG A 8 24.72 -2.85 -6.59
CA ARG A 8 24.69 -2.56 -5.15
C ARG A 8 24.88 -1.07 -4.82
N VAL A 9 24.28 -0.21 -5.61
CA VAL A 9 24.33 1.24 -5.39
C VAL A 9 23.19 1.70 -4.49
N PRO A 10 23.41 2.69 -3.61
CA PRO A 10 22.34 3.28 -2.81
C PRO A 10 21.28 3.91 -3.70
N GLY A 11 20.03 3.84 -3.27
CA GLY A 11 18.91 4.45 -3.99
C GLY A 11 17.71 4.68 -3.08
N ALA A 12 16.82 5.59 -3.49
CA ALA A 12 15.53 5.81 -2.86
C ALA A 12 14.44 5.14 -3.69
N LEU A 13 13.49 4.50 -3.03
CA LEU A 13 12.38 3.79 -3.65
C LEU A 13 11.04 4.37 -3.16
N THR A 14 10.05 4.36 -4.06
CA THR A 14 8.65 4.52 -3.68
C THR A 14 8.14 3.25 -2.98
N ALA A 15 6.93 3.28 -2.41
CA ALA A 15 6.31 2.07 -1.87
C ALA A 15 6.23 0.97 -2.94
N ALA A 16 5.83 1.32 -4.17
CA ALA A 16 5.81 0.41 -5.31
C ALA A 16 7.20 -0.22 -5.60
N GLY A 17 8.24 0.59 -5.62
CA GLY A 17 9.62 0.12 -5.82
C GLY A 17 10.10 -0.79 -4.70
N THR A 18 9.74 -0.48 -3.46
CA THR A 18 10.08 -1.31 -2.30
C THR A 18 9.35 -2.66 -2.36
N MET A 19 8.07 -2.68 -2.74
CA MET A 19 7.31 -3.92 -2.95
C MET A 19 7.95 -4.79 -4.04
N GLU A 20 8.35 -4.21 -5.15
CA GLU A 20 9.03 -4.94 -6.25
C GLU A 20 10.37 -5.53 -5.77
N ALA A 21 11.17 -4.77 -5.04
CA ALA A 21 12.42 -5.27 -4.47
C ALA A 21 12.18 -6.43 -3.49
N CYS A 22 11.20 -6.30 -2.60
CA CYS A 22 10.81 -7.35 -1.67
C CYS A 22 10.35 -8.61 -2.40
N HIS A 23 9.53 -8.46 -3.44
CA HIS A 23 9.07 -9.60 -4.26
C HIS A 23 10.24 -10.35 -4.90
N ARG A 24 11.19 -9.64 -5.51
CA ARG A 24 12.39 -10.25 -6.13
C ARG A 24 13.29 -10.95 -5.13
N LEU A 25 13.32 -10.49 -3.90
CA LEU A 25 14.13 -11.05 -2.83
C LEU A 25 13.39 -12.13 -2.01
N GLY A 26 12.13 -12.43 -2.35
CA GLY A 26 11.30 -13.40 -1.62
C GLY A 26 10.84 -12.90 -0.25
N ILE A 27 10.80 -11.60 -0.03
CA ILE A 27 10.36 -10.97 1.22
C ILE A 27 8.84 -10.73 1.13
N PRO A 28 8.01 -11.35 1.99
CA PRO A 28 6.55 -11.30 1.84
C PRO A 28 5.88 -10.05 2.40
N VAL A 29 6.60 -9.23 3.14
CA VAL A 29 6.06 -8.03 3.82
C VAL A 29 7.01 -6.87 3.64
N THR A 30 6.48 -5.69 3.36
CA THR A 30 7.22 -4.43 3.38
C THR A 30 6.50 -3.38 4.22
N VAL A 31 7.21 -2.40 4.70
CA VAL A 31 6.69 -1.32 5.54
C VAL A 31 7.04 0.02 4.93
N THR A 32 6.07 0.92 4.92
CA THR A 32 6.26 2.32 4.50
C THR A 32 5.47 3.25 5.43
N CYS A 33 5.76 4.56 5.40
CA CYS A 33 4.97 5.53 6.16
C CYS A 33 3.59 5.70 5.53
N GLY A 34 3.50 6.39 4.42
CA GLY A 34 2.26 6.62 3.70
C GLY A 34 2.34 6.17 2.25
N ILE A 35 1.20 5.87 1.68
CA ILE A 35 1.08 5.54 0.27
C ILE A 35 0.47 6.69 -0.52
N GLY A 36 0.71 6.69 -1.82
CA GLY A 36 -0.04 7.48 -2.77
C GLY A 36 -1.42 6.87 -3.03
N GLY A 37 -2.17 7.47 -3.90
CA GLY A 37 -3.51 7.03 -4.24
C GLY A 37 -4.09 7.83 -5.40
N ILE A 38 -5.41 7.99 -5.38
CA ILE A 38 -6.14 8.84 -6.31
C ILE A 38 -6.17 10.25 -5.71
N GLY A 39 -5.64 11.23 -6.46
CA GLY A 39 -5.71 12.64 -6.07
C GLY A 39 -7.09 13.25 -6.35
N ASN A 40 -7.29 14.48 -5.86
CA ASN A 40 -8.54 15.22 -6.04
C ASN A 40 -8.56 16.04 -7.34
N ILE A 41 -7.53 15.93 -8.18
CA ILE A 41 -7.43 16.68 -9.43
C ILE A 41 -7.93 15.81 -10.58
N PRO A 42 -9.00 16.20 -11.29
CA PRO A 42 -9.51 15.46 -12.44
C PRO A 42 -8.44 15.27 -13.52
N GLY A 43 -8.29 14.03 -14.01
CA GLY A 43 -7.32 13.69 -15.05
C GLY A 43 -5.89 13.41 -14.54
N GLU A 44 -5.66 13.48 -13.24
CA GLU A 44 -4.39 13.11 -12.65
C GLU A 44 -4.11 11.60 -12.80
N THR A 45 -2.86 11.25 -13.06
CA THR A 45 -2.43 9.85 -13.16
C THR A 45 -2.49 9.17 -11.79
N ILE A 46 -3.05 7.97 -11.74
CA ILE A 46 -3.07 7.14 -10.53
C ILE A 46 -1.62 6.85 -10.08
N CYS A 47 -1.37 7.00 -8.79
CA CYS A 47 -0.07 6.70 -8.21
C CYS A 47 0.33 5.24 -8.44
N SER A 48 1.60 5.00 -8.73
CA SER A 48 2.16 3.67 -9.00
C SER A 48 2.01 2.68 -7.84
N ASP A 49 1.76 3.15 -6.63
CA ASP A 49 1.55 2.30 -5.46
C ASP A 49 0.28 1.44 -5.61
N LEU A 50 -0.77 1.96 -6.25
CA LEU A 50 -2.03 1.22 -6.43
C LEU A 50 -1.88 0.03 -7.39
N PRO A 51 -1.34 0.18 -8.61
CA PRO A 51 -1.04 -0.97 -9.46
C PRO A 51 -0.08 -1.98 -8.82
N ALA A 52 0.90 -1.51 -8.03
CA ALA A 52 1.80 -2.38 -7.30
C ALA A 52 1.07 -3.25 -6.28
N LEU A 53 0.18 -2.66 -5.47
CA LEU A 53 -0.66 -3.40 -4.52
C LEU A 53 -1.55 -4.45 -5.20
N LYS A 54 -2.03 -4.17 -6.39
CA LYS A 54 -2.83 -5.11 -7.19
C LYS A 54 -1.99 -6.28 -7.71
N ASN A 55 -0.78 -6.01 -8.20
CA ASN A 55 -0.03 -6.93 -9.05
C ASN A 55 1.13 -7.65 -8.35
N ILE A 56 1.69 -7.07 -7.29
CA ILE A 56 2.86 -7.59 -6.58
C ILE A 56 2.41 -8.36 -5.34
N PRO A 57 2.71 -9.67 -5.20
CA PRO A 57 2.27 -10.49 -4.08
C PRO A 57 3.11 -10.26 -2.82
N VAL A 58 3.14 -9.02 -2.34
CA VAL A 58 3.81 -8.58 -1.12
C VAL A 58 2.80 -7.81 -0.29
N ASN A 59 2.72 -8.09 1.01
CA ASN A 59 1.87 -7.34 1.91
C ASN A 59 2.52 -6.01 2.26
N LEU A 60 1.77 -4.94 2.16
CA LEU A 60 2.23 -3.61 2.53
C LEU A 60 1.63 -3.20 3.87
N VAL A 61 2.49 -2.85 4.80
CA VAL A 61 2.11 -2.20 6.06
C VAL A 61 2.39 -0.72 5.93
N ALA A 62 1.36 0.09 6.04
CA ALA A 62 1.44 1.54 5.92
C ALA A 62 0.61 2.23 7.00
N THR A 63 0.90 3.49 7.28
CA THR A 63 0.06 4.28 8.19
C THR A 63 -1.32 4.52 7.57
N SER A 64 -1.35 5.03 6.34
CA SER A 64 -2.57 5.34 5.58
C SER A 64 -2.18 5.86 4.19
N PRO A 65 -3.12 6.00 3.24
CA PRO A 65 -2.96 6.97 2.16
C PRO A 65 -2.75 8.37 2.75
N LYS A 66 -1.91 9.18 2.08
CA LYS A 66 -1.58 10.53 2.56
C LYS A 66 -2.82 11.43 2.61
N ASP A 67 -2.83 12.41 3.52
CA ASP A 67 -4.00 13.27 3.78
C ASP A 67 -4.50 14.06 2.55
N MET A 68 -3.63 14.30 1.55
CA MET A 68 -3.99 14.97 0.30
C MET A 68 -4.70 14.06 -0.72
N ILE A 69 -4.84 12.79 -0.42
CA ILE A 69 -5.43 11.78 -1.32
C ILE A 69 -6.91 11.63 -1.03
N ASP A 70 -7.71 11.36 -2.06
CA ASP A 70 -9.08 10.88 -1.88
C ASP A 70 -9.05 9.41 -1.42
N VAL A 71 -9.14 9.23 -0.11
CA VAL A 71 -9.00 7.91 0.52
C VAL A 71 -10.16 7.01 0.17
N GLY A 72 -11.38 7.53 0.12
CA GLY A 72 -12.56 6.75 -0.26
C GLY A 72 -12.44 6.16 -1.66
N GLN A 73 -12.08 6.97 -2.64
CA GLN A 73 -11.85 6.52 -4.02
C GLN A 73 -10.65 5.58 -4.12
N THR A 74 -9.59 5.83 -3.37
CA THR A 74 -8.41 4.97 -3.32
C THR A 74 -8.77 3.58 -2.81
N PHE A 75 -9.51 3.48 -1.71
CA PHE A 75 -9.95 2.21 -1.14
C PHE A 75 -10.94 1.49 -2.06
N LEU A 76 -11.86 2.21 -2.69
CA LEU A 76 -12.78 1.62 -3.67
C LEU A 76 -12.00 1.00 -4.83
N TRP A 77 -11.06 1.72 -5.40
CA TRP A 77 -10.21 1.24 -6.49
C TRP A 77 -9.46 -0.06 -6.13
N LEU A 78 -8.89 -0.13 -4.93
CA LEU A 78 -8.18 -1.31 -4.43
C LEU A 78 -9.12 -2.49 -4.22
N ARG A 79 -10.29 -2.27 -3.59
CA ARG A 79 -11.31 -3.31 -3.33
C ARG A 79 -11.84 -3.94 -4.61
N GLU A 80 -12.16 -3.12 -5.60
CA GLU A 80 -12.63 -3.59 -6.92
C GLU A 80 -11.61 -4.51 -7.61
N ARG A 81 -10.35 -4.43 -7.23
CA ARG A 81 -9.25 -5.23 -7.77
C ARG A 81 -8.77 -6.34 -6.84
N GLY A 82 -9.54 -6.62 -5.80
CA GLY A 82 -9.30 -7.74 -4.89
C GLY A 82 -8.24 -7.51 -3.81
N VAL A 83 -7.77 -6.26 -3.65
CA VAL A 83 -6.88 -5.90 -2.54
C VAL A 83 -7.72 -5.69 -1.28
N LYS A 84 -7.38 -6.40 -0.21
CA LYS A 84 -8.00 -6.22 1.11
C LYS A 84 -7.25 -5.18 1.92
N ILE A 85 -8.01 -4.35 2.60
CA ILE A 85 -7.48 -3.27 3.44
C ILE A 85 -7.84 -3.57 4.89
N LEU A 86 -6.83 -3.83 5.70
CA LEU A 86 -7.00 -4.21 7.10
C LEU A 86 -6.39 -3.16 8.02
N GLY A 87 -7.01 -2.94 9.16
CA GLY A 87 -6.49 -2.05 10.19
C GLY A 87 -5.87 -2.79 11.36
N TYR A 88 -4.87 -2.21 11.97
CA TYR A 88 -4.25 -2.73 13.19
C TYR A 88 -5.08 -2.32 14.40
N HIS A 89 -5.70 -3.32 15.07
CA HIS A 89 -6.65 -3.15 16.17
C HIS A 89 -7.84 -2.19 15.89
N THR A 90 -8.14 -1.93 14.62
CA THR A 90 -9.26 -1.09 14.22
C THR A 90 -9.81 -1.52 12.87
N ASP A 91 -11.08 -1.28 12.64
CA ASP A 91 -11.74 -1.49 11.34
C ASP A 91 -12.05 -0.15 10.63
N TYR A 92 -11.43 0.93 11.07
CA TYR A 92 -11.55 2.25 10.48
C TYR A 92 -10.17 2.89 10.22
N CYS A 93 -10.06 3.59 9.08
CA CYS A 93 -8.97 4.51 8.80
C CYS A 93 -9.40 5.93 9.19
N THR A 94 -8.62 6.58 10.02
CA THR A 94 -8.92 7.94 10.52
C THR A 94 -8.06 9.03 9.88
N GLY A 95 -7.05 8.67 9.11
CA GLY A 95 -6.16 9.58 8.41
C GLY A 95 -4.69 9.22 8.55
N TYR A 96 -3.83 10.05 7.95
CA TYR A 96 -2.39 9.82 7.92
C TYR A 96 -1.66 10.53 9.06
N VAL A 97 -1.66 11.85 9.06
CA VAL A 97 -1.07 12.69 10.12
C VAL A 97 -2.16 13.26 11.02
N PHE A 98 -3.30 13.59 10.43
CA PHE A 98 -4.44 14.17 11.12
C PHE A 98 -5.63 13.20 11.10
N GLU A 99 -6.45 13.25 12.14
CA GLU A 99 -7.77 12.62 12.12
C GLU A 99 -8.70 13.45 11.24
N SER A 100 -8.68 13.17 9.95
CA SER A 100 -9.37 13.95 8.93
C SER A 100 -10.52 13.18 8.26
N MET A 101 -10.68 11.89 8.58
CA MET A 101 -11.65 11.01 7.93
C MET A 101 -12.09 9.88 8.85
N HIS A 102 -13.10 9.12 8.39
CA HIS A 102 -13.58 7.94 9.07
C HIS A 102 -14.04 6.90 8.01
N GLU A 103 -13.06 6.23 7.39
CA GLU A 103 -13.30 5.27 6.33
C GLU A 103 -13.25 3.83 6.84
N LYS A 104 -14.30 3.05 6.58
CA LYS A 104 -14.36 1.66 7.01
C LYS A 104 -13.39 0.79 6.22
N LEU A 105 -12.71 -0.08 6.95
CA LEU A 105 -11.80 -1.10 6.41
C LEU A 105 -12.51 -2.44 6.22
N ASP A 106 -11.82 -3.38 5.58
CA ASP A 106 -12.36 -4.72 5.29
C ASP A 106 -12.27 -5.68 6.48
N GLY A 107 -11.53 -5.29 7.51
CA GLY A 107 -11.36 -6.04 8.75
C GLY A 107 -10.21 -5.51 9.59
N MET A 108 -9.89 -6.27 10.64
CA MET A 108 -8.79 -5.97 11.57
C MET A 108 -7.74 -7.07 11.55
N PHE A 109 -6.54 -6.74 11.95
CA PHE A 109 -5.51 -7.70 12.28
C PHE A 109 -4.80 -7.32 13.60
N GLU A 110 -4.27 -8.32 14.29
CA GLU A 110 -3.48 -8.16 15.53
C GLU A 110 -2.00 -8.48 15.31
N THR A 111 -1.73 -9.36 14.36
CA THR A 111 -0.37 -9.77 14.01
C THR A 111 -0.18 -9.66 12.51
N VAL A 112 0.92 -9.05 12.07
CA VAL A 112 1.24 -8.93 10.64
C VAL A 112 1.36 -10.32 10.01
N PRO A 113 0.57 -10.61 8.99
CA PRO A 113 0.59 -11.92 8.36
C PRO A 113 1.83 -12.09 7.48
N PHE A 114 2.79 -12.90 7.93
CA PHE A 114 4.00 -13.22 7.18
C PHE A 114 3.80 -14.26 6.08
N LYS A 115 2.69 -15.00 6.11
CA LYS A 115 2.40 -16.07 5.14
C LYS A 115 0.99 -15.94 4.61
N ILE A 116 0.81 -15.15 3.56
CA ILE A 116 -0.45 -15.14 2.83
C ILE A 116 -0.18 -15.51 1.38
N ARG A 117 -0.63 -16.70 1.01
CA ARG A 117 -0.63 -17.14 -0.38
C ARG A 117 -1.83 -16.54 -1.11
N GLY A 118 -1.59 -15.74 -2.12
CA GLY A 118 -2.56 -15.42 -3.16
C GLY A 118 -3.46 -14.21 -2.96
N LYS A 119 -3.27 -13.38 -1.93
CA LYS A 119 -3.98 -12.09 -1.79
C LYS A 119 -3.07 -11.05 -1.18
N ASN A 120 -3.08 -9.85 -1.74
CA ASN A 120 -2.36 -8.70 -1.20
C ASN A 120 -3.21 -8.03 -0.11
N TYR A 121 -2.55 -7.53 0.93
CA TYR A 121 -3.14 -6.76 2.01
C TYR A 121 -2.40 -5.41 2.15
N CYS A 122 -3.16 -4.39 2.42
CA CYS A 122 -2.67 -3.05 2.72
C CYS A 122 -3.18 -2.61 4.08
#